data_3afdc3e9132ae8a04a58712ee927cb13
#
_entry.id   3afdc3e9132ae8a04a58712ee927cb13
#
_cell.length_a   1.000
_cell.length_b   1.000
_cell.length_c   1.000
_cell.angle_alpha   90.00
_cell.angle_beta   90.00
_cell.angle_gamma   90.00
#
_symmetry.space_group_name_H-M   'P 1'
#
loop_
_entity.id
_entity.type
_entity.pdbx_description
1 polymer ?
#
loop_
_entity_poly.entity_id
_entity_poly.type
_entity_poly.pdbx_seq_one_letter_code
_entity_poly.pdbx_strand_id
1 'polypeptide(L)'
;WDMTVLKVYDKYYSKAEKAVERLQKSTLEKSFIHNRLKEGNILFNYGRISIIDWDYMTVGSPLWDLAFFINRYKRKNAFYAHNKGLNYLNMEDILGAYSKNNYLTENQIEDLQAVIDYPRQFISVIGEIYRKSRKFIPVGLKMKLDEMAEQVDFEL
;
A
#
# COMPACT_ATOMS: atom_id res chain seq x y z
N TRP A 1 -17.26 -11.44 -13.19
CA TRP A 1 -16.36 -10.91 -12.17
C TRP A 1 -15.61 -12.03 -11.43
N ASP A 2 -16.21 -13.19 -11.22
CA ASP A 2 -15.51 -14.36 -10.67
C ASP A 2 -14.31 -14.72 -11.55
N MET A 3 -14.46 -14.64 -12.86
CA MET A 3 -13.36 -14.88 -13.79
C MET A 3 -12.24 -13.85 -13.66
N THR A 4 -12.55 -12.59 -13.39
CA THR A 4 -11.52 -11.56 -13.14
C THR A 4 -10.79 -11.83 -11.83
N VAL A 5 -11.52 -12.22 -10.78
CA VAL A 5 -10.92 -12.61 -9.50
C VAL A 5 -9.99 -13.80 -9.67
N LEU A 6 -10.45 -14.86 -10.34
CA LEU A 6 -9.66 -16.08 -10.56
C LEU A 6 -8.36 -15.79 -11.35
N LYS A 7 -8.41 -14.92 -12.35
CA LYS A 7 -7.21 -14.54 -13.12
C LYS A 7 -6.08 -13.96 -12.28
N VAL A 8 -6.41 -13.28 -11.18
CA VAL A 8 -5.43 -12.57 -10.35
C VAL A 8 -5.21 -13.22 -9.00
N TYR A 9 -6.05 -14.21 -8.64
CA TYR A 9 -6.04 -14.84 -7.32
C TYR A 9 -4.68 -15.43 -6.99
N ASP A 10 -4.14 -16.29 -7.85
CA ASP A 10 -2.88 -17.00 -7.60
C ASP A 10 -1.71 -16.01 -7.41
N LYS A 11 -1.68 -14.93 -8.20
CA LYS A 11 -0.69 -13.86 -8.07
C LYS A 11 -0.75 -13.21 -6.69
N TYR A 12 -1.95 -12.79 -6.25
CA TYR A 12 -2.11 -12.10 -4.98
C TYR A 12 -2.01 -13.05 -3.78
N TYR A 13 -2.42 -14.31 -3.94
CA TYR A 13 -2.23 -15.33 -2.93
C TYR A 13 -0.74 -15.60 -2.69
N SER A 14 0.03 -15.84 -3.74
CA SER A 14 1.49 -16.03 -3.64
C SER A 14 2.20 -14.84 -3.00
N LYS A 15 1.80 -13.59 -3.33
CA LYS A 15 2.32 -12.40 -2.67
C LYS A 15 1.99 -12.36 -1.18
N ALA A 16 0.77 -12.73 -0.81
CA ALA A 16 0.37 -12.78 0.59
C ALA A 16 1.18 -13.82 1.37
N GLU A 17 1.37 -15.03 0.82
CA GLU A 17 2.17 -16.08 1.47
C GLU A 17 3.60 -15.64 1.70
N LYS A 18 4.29 -15.14 0.67
CA LYS A 18 5.68 -14.66 0.77
C LYS A 18 5.82 -13.53 1.80
N ALA A 19 4.91 -12.57 1.77
CA ALA A 19 4.91 -11.45 2.70
C ALA A 19 4.70 -11.92 4.15
N VAL A 20 3.75 -12.83 4.38
CA VAL A 20 3.49 -13.40 5.72
C VAL A 20 4.69 -14.20 6.21
N GLU A 21 5.26 -15.06 5.36
CA GLU A 21 6.44 -15.86 5.71
C GLU A 21 7.63 -14.98 6.12
N ARG A 22 7.89 -13.89 5.37
CA ARG A 22 8.93 -12.93 5.72
C ARG A 22 8.64 -12.22 7.05
N LEU A 23 7.43 -11.67 7.21
CA LEU A 23 7.05 -10.89 8.37
C LEU A 23 6.94 -11.73 9.66
N GLN A 24 6.66 -13.02 9.58
CA GLN A 24 6.68 -13.94 10.72
C GLN A 24 8.10 -14.15 11.28
N LYS A 25 9.12 -14.02 10.44
CA LYS A 25 10.55 -14.15 10.83
C LYS A 25 11.15 -12.82 11.29
N SER A 26 10.43 -11.72 11.09
CA SER A 26 10.89 -10.37 11.35
C SER A 26 10.65 -9.94 12.79
N THR A 27 11.58 -9.19 13.35
CA THR A 27 11.47 -8.51 14.66
C THR A 27 11.18 -7.03 14.44
N LEU A 28 9.97 -6.72 13.96
CA LEU A 28 9.56 -5.34 13.70
C LEU A 28 9.42 -4.54 14.99
N GLU A 29 10.06 -3.39 15.06
CA GLU A 29 9.81 -2.41 16.11
C GLU A 29 8.35 -2.00 16.13
N LYS A 30 7.82 -1.80 17.35
CA LYS A 30 6.45 -1.35 17.57
C LYS A 30 6.43 0.10 18.04
N SER A 31 5.59 0.89 17.42
CA SER A 31 5.34 2.28 17.77
C SER A 31 3.87 2.61 17.54
N PHE A 32 3.45 3.80 17.91
CA PHE A 32 2.16 4.31 17.45
C PHE A 32 2.27 4.65 15.97
N ILE A 33 1.38 4.08 15.17
CA ILE A 33 1.28 4.31 13.73
C ILE A 33 -0.08 4.92 13.40
N HIS A 34 -0.10 5.73 12.36
CA HIS A 34 -1.33 6.35 11.86
C HIS A 34 -2.25 5.33 11.19
N ASN A 35 -1.67 4.28 10.59
CA ASN A 35 -2.34 3.18 9.89
C ASN A 35 -3.22 3.60 8.68
N ARG A 36 -3.20 4.90 8.31
CA ARG A 36 -3.90 5.46 7.15
C ARG A 36 -3.19 6.72 6.62
N LEU A 37 -1.85 6.72 6.63
CA LEU A 37 -1.04 7.86 6.21
C LEU A 37 -1.15 8.04 4.69
N LYS A 38 -1.88 9.07 4.28
CA LYS A 38 -2.09 9.44 2.87
C LYS A 38 -1.91 10.96 2.72
N GLU A 39 -1.69 11.42 1.51
CA GLU A 39 -1.46 12.83 1.20
C GLU A 39 -2.58 13.76 1.69
N GLY A 40 -3.85 13.31 1.64
CA GLY A 40 -4.99 14.09 2.15
C GLY A 40 -5.04 14.23 3.66
N ASN A 41 -4.22 13.47 4.40
CA ASN A 41 -4.11 13.56 5.85
C ASN A 41 -2.83 14.31 6.28
N ILE A 42 -2.11 14.90 5.32
CA ILE A 42 -0.90 15.71 5.56
C ILE A 42 -1.20 17.14 5.14
N LEU A 43 -1.22 18.04 6.10
CA LEU A 43 -1.47 19.46 5.87
C LEU A 43 -0.17 20.25 5.92
N PHE A 44 0.00 21.13 4.95
CA PHE A 44 1.09 22.10 4.91
C PHE A 44 0.55 23.50 5.18
N ASN A 45 1.05 24.15 6.21
CA ASN A 45 0.64 25.49 6.55
C ASN A 45 1.84 26.29 7.07
N TYR A 46 2.22 27.36 6.38
CA TYR A 46 3.33 28.26 6.72
C TYR A 46 4.62 27.53 7.13
N GLY A 47 5.04 26.54 6.33
CA GLY A 47 6.25 25.75 6.59
C GLY A 47 6.13 24.69 7.70
N ARG A 48 4.93 24.51 8.25
CA ARG A 48 4.64 23.45 9.24
C ARG A 48 3.88 22.30 8.58
N ILE A 49 4.20 21.09 9.01
CA ILE A 49 3.48 19.87 8.61
C ILE A 49 2.62 19.44 9.79
N SER A 50 1.36 19.14 9.50
CA SER A 50 0.42 18.56 10.47
C SER A 50 -0.19 17.30 9.87
N ILE A 51 -0.28 16.25 10.68
CA ILE A 51 -0.94 14.98 10.30
C ILE A 51 -2.28 14.94 11.04
N ILE A 52 -3.36 14.66 10.29
CA ILE A 52 -4.74 14.64 10.77
C ILE A 52 -5.40 13.28 10.49
N ASP A 53 -6.60 13.04 11.01
CA ASP A 53 -7.41 11.80 10.79
C ASP A 53 -6.76 10.57 11.46
N TRP A 54 -6.47 10.69 12.75
CA TRP A 54 -5.85 9.64 13.58
C TRP A 54 -6.81 8.54 14.06
N ASP A 55 -8.03 8.49 13.52
CA ASP A 55 -9.09 7.55 13.93
C ASP A 55 -8.69 6.06 13.81
N TYR A 56 -7.68 5.78 12.98
CA TYR A 56 -7.16 4.42 12.75
C TYR A 56 -5.84 4.16 13.46
N MET A 57 -5.42 5.06 14.34
CA MET A 57 -4.16 4.91 15.09
C MET A 57 -4.14 3.58 15.85
N THR A 58 -3.02 2.90 15.79
CA THR A 58 -2.80 1.64 16.49
C THR A 58 -1.33 1.46 16.83
N VAL A 59 -1.01 0.40 17.57
CA VAL A 59 0.37 -0.02 17.80
C VAL A 59 0.79 -0.99 16.70
N GLY A 60 1.85 -0.64 15.99
CA GLY A 60 2.39 -1.44 14.89
C GLY A 60 3.77 -0.96 14.47
N SER A 61 4.34 -1.56 13.43
CA SER A 61 5.61 -1.08 12.90
C SER A 61 5.43 0.18 12.05
N PRO A 62 6.31 1.21 12.20
CA PRO A 62 6.32 2.39 11.33
C PRO A 62 6.44 2.05 9.83
N LEU A 63 7.00 0.90 9.49
CA LEU A 63 7.07 0.42 8.11
C LEU A 63 5.69 0.25 7.45
N TRP A 64 4.62 0.03 8.25
CA TRP A 64 3.25 -0.02 7.73
C TRP A 64 2.79 1.34 7.20
N ASP A 65 3.08 2.43 7.91
CA ASP A 65 2.74 3.78 7.44
C ASP A 65 3.54 4.15 6.20
N LEU A 66 4.85 3.84 6.20
CA LEU A 66 5.72 4.07 5.05
C LEU A 66 5.23 3.26 3.82
N ALA A 67 4.96 1.95 3.98
CA ALA A 67 4.44 1.10 2.91
C ALA A 67 3.07 1.58 2.40
N PHE A 68 2.20 2.01 3.31
CA PHE A 68 0.88 2.55 2.94
C PHE A 68 1.04 3.83 2.10
N PHE A 69 1.91 4.74 2.51
CA PHE A 69 2.21 5.96 1.77
C PHE A 69 2.79 5.65 0.39
N ILE A 70 3.80 4.77 0.32
CA ILE A 70 4.42 4.32 -0.93
C ILE A 70 3.39 3.71 -1.89
N ASN A 71 2.59 2.76 -1.43
CA ASN A 71 1.57 2.11 -2.24
C ASN A 71 0.50 3.09 -2.75
N ARG A 72 0.15 4.07 -1.93
CA ARG A 72 -0.76 5.13 -2.31
C ARG A 72 -0.16 6.03 -3.38
N TYR A 73 1.11 6.38 -3.20
CA TYR A 73 1.85 7.23 -4.12
C TYR A 73 2.07 6.55 -5.48
N LYS A 74 2.48 5.27 -5.50
CA LYS A 74 2.64 4.46 -6.73
C LYS A 74 1.38 4.48 -7.59
N ARG A 75 0.21 4.27 -7.00
CA ARG A 75 -1.08 4.29 -7.72
C ARG A 75 -1.38 5.64 -8.35
N LYS A 76 -1.10 6.73 -7.63
CA LYS A 76 -1.27 8.08 -8.17
C LYS A 76 -0.30 8.36 -9.31
N ASN A 77 0.95 7.97 -9.15
CA ASN A 77 1.95 8.14 -10.20
C ASN A 77 1.56 7.40 -11.48
N ALA A 78 1.13 6.16 -11.39
CA ALA A 78 0.65 5.40 -12.55
C ALA A 78 -0.49 6.13 -13.26
N PHE A 79 -1.47 6.64 -12.50
CA PHE A 79 -2.59 7.40 -13.06
C PHE A 79 -2.15 8.71 -13.72
N TYR A 80 -1.26 9.49 -13.08
CA TYR A 80 -0.82 10.78 -13.60
C TYR A 80 0.20 10.64 -14.73
N ALA A 81 1.10 9.66 -14.68
CA ALA A 81 2.03 9.38 -15.76
C ALA A 81 1.27 9.03 -17.04
N HIS A 82 0.24 8.18 -16.93
CA HIS A 82 -0.59 7.79 -18.06
C HIS A 82 -1.39 8.97 -18.64
N ASN A 83 -1.96 9.84 -17.78
CA ASN A 83 -2.90 10.88 -18.22
C ASN A 83 -2.27 12.25 -18.47
N LYS A 84 -1.08 12.55 -17.90
CA LYS A 84 -0.49 13.91 -17.93
C LYS A 84 1.00 13.95 -18.25
N GLY A 85 1.66 12.82 -18.44
CA GLY A 85 3.11 12.75 -18.72
C GLY A 85 3.99 13.35 -17.60
N LEU A 86 3.48 13.45 -16.38
CA LEU A 86 4.19 14.04 -15.26
C LEU A 86 4.93 12.95 -14.48
N ASN A 87 6.25 13.06 -14.40
CA ASN A 87 7.06 12.26 -13.48
C ASN A 87 7.00 12.87 -12.08
N TYR A 88 6.48 12.10 -11.15
CA TYR A 88 6.55 12.42 -9.72
C TYR A 88 7.78 11.77 -9.10
N LEU A 89 8.05 12.08 -7.83
CA LEU A 89 9.12 11.50 -7.01
C LEU A 89 9.21 9.98 -7.26
N ASN A 90 10.41 9.48 -7.44
CA ASN A 90 10.62 8.03 -7.54
C ASN A 90 10.66 7.41 -6.12
N MET A 91 10.76 6.09 -6.06
CA MET A 91 10.84 5.38 -4.78
C MET A 91 12.11 5.75 -4.01
N GLU A 92 13.22 5.95 -4.70
CA GLU A 92 14.50 6.32 -4.11
C GLU A 92 14.41 7.67 -3.39
N ASP A 93 13.67 8.64 -3.95
CA ASP A 93 13.44 9.93 -3.30
C ASP A 93 12.68 9.78 -1.98
N ILE A 94 11.66 8.90 -1.94
CA ILE A 94 10.87 8.65 -0.72
C ILE A 94 11.74 7.95 0.33
N LEU A 95 12.44 6.91 -0.06
CA LEU A 95 13.32 6.17 0.84
C LEU A 95 14.50 7.03 1.30
N GLY A 96 15.11 7.78 0.40
CA GLY A 96 16.18 8.71 0.72
C GLY A 96 15.75 9.81 1.70
N ALA A 97 14.53 10.35 1.55
CA ALA A 97 13.97 11.31 2.48
C ALA A 97 13.68 10.69 3.85
N TYR A 98 13.12 9.48 3.88
CA TYR A 98 12.84 8.76 5.12
C TYR A 98 14.12 8.41 5.88
N SER A 99 15.14 7.91 5.16
CA SER A 99 16.41 7.46 5.73
C SER A 99 17.28 8.59 6.31
N LYS A 100 17.00 9.85 5.98
CA LYS A 100 17.67 10.99 6.62
C LYS A 100 17.47 11.05 8.13
N ASN A 101 16.33 10.58 8.61
CA ASN A 101 15.97 10.61 10.03
C ASN A 101 15.72 9.22 10.63
N ASN A 102 15.54 8.19 9.78
CA ASN A 102 15.19 6.84 10.20
C ASN A 102 16.01 5.85 9.35
N TYR A 103 17.21 5.53 9.80
CA TYR A 103 18.06 4.56 9.09
C TYR A 103 17.35 3.21 8.98
N LEU A 104 17.29 2.68 7.75
CA LEU A 104 16.76 1.36 7.46
C LEU A 104 17.90 0.38 7.22
N THR A 105 17.95 -0.70 8.00
CA THR A 105 18.83 -1.83 7.74
C THR A 105 18.35 -2.62 6.51
N GLU A 106 19.21 -3.44 5.94
CA GLU A 106 18.85 -4.35 4.83
C GLU A 106 17.64 -5.21 5.18
N ASN A 107 17.62 -5.80 6.39
CA ASN A 107 16.47 -6.56 6.87
C ASN A 107 15.19 -5.75 6.93
N GLN A 108 15.25 -4.49 7.35
CA GLN A 108 14.08 -3.60 7.38
C GLN A 108 13.61 -3.19 5.98
N ILE A 109 14.53 -3.11 5.01
CA ILE A 109 14.17 -2.89 3.59
C ILE A 109 13.43 -4.10 3.03
N GLU A 110 13.89 -5.32 3.31
CA GLU A 110 13.19 -6.54 2.92
C GLU A 110 11.82 -6.66 3.62
N ASP A 111 11.73 -6.28 4.90
CA ASP A 111 10.47 -6.24 5.63
C ASP A 111 9.52 -5.21 5.04
N LEU A 112 10.02 -4.02 4.68
CA LEU A 112 9.26 -2.99 3.99
C LEU A 112 8.73 -3.48 2.64
N GLN A 113 9.56 -4.17 1.85
CA GLN A 113 9.14 -4.78 0.59
C GLN A 113 8.01 -5.79 0.83
N ALA A 114 8.14 -6.65 1.83
CA ALA A 114 7.08 -7.61 2.18
C ALA A 114 5.76 -6.90 2.57
N VAL A 115 5.83 -5.80 3.32
CA VAL A 115 4.63 -5.00 3.66
C VAL A 115 4.04 -4.32 2.42
N ILE A 116 4.87 -3.83 1.48
CA ILE A 116 4.41 -3.22 0.22
C ILE A 116 3.71 -4.25 -0.65
N ASP A 117 4.25 -5.47 -0.72
CA ASP A 117 3.73 -6.55 -1.56
C ASP A 117 2.50 -7.24 -0.96
N TYR A 118 2.28 -7.08 0.36
CA TYR A 118 1.10 -7.63 1.00
C TYR A 118 -0.19 -7.07 0.38
N PRO A 119 -1.07 -7.90 -0.18
CA PRO A 119 -2.15 -7.47 -1.06
C PRO A 119 -3.38 -6.95 -0.29
N ARG A 120 -3.17 -6.01 0.63
CA ARG A 120 -4.22 -5.46 1.52
C ARG A 120 -5.44 -4.96 0.76
N GLN A 121 -5.22 -4.30 -0.38
CA GLN A 121 -6.33 -3.76 -1.17
C GLN A 121 -7.14 -4.87 -1.86
N PHE A 122 -6.47 -5.87 -2.40
CA PHE A 122 -7.12 -7.04 -3.00
C PHE A 122 -8.00 -7.75 -1.96
N ILE A 123 -7.43 -8.06 -0.78
CA ILE A 123 -8.15 -8.69 0.33
C ILE A 123 -9.37 -7.86 0.74
N SER A 124 -9.24 -6.54 0.82
CA SER A 124 -10.35 -5.64 1.14
C SER A 124 -11.45 -5.68 0.09
N VAL A 125 -11.10 -5.61 -1.20
CA VAL A 125 -12.08 -5.64 -2.31
C VAL A 125 -12.79 -6.98 -2.37
N ILE A 126 -12.06 -8.09 -2.26
CA ILE A 126 -12.64 -9.43 -2.21
C ILE A 126 -13.56 -9.59 -1.01
N GLY A 127 -13.13 -9.13 0.17
CA GLY A 127 -13.95 -9.13 1.36
C GLY A 127 -15.26 -8.35 1.21
N GLU A 128 -15.24 -7.20 0.52
CA GLU A 128 -16.46 -6.45 0.24
C GLU A 128 -17.39 -7.14 -0.75
N ILE A 129 -16.83 -7.85 -1.73
CA ILE A 129 -17.61 -8.56 -2.74
C ILE A 129 -18.30 -9.78 -2.12
N TYR A 130 -17.53 -10.62 -1.43
CA TYR A 130 -18.04 -11.94 -0.99
C TYR A 130 -18.73 -11.93 0.37
N ARG A 131 -18.33 -11.06 1.32
CA ARG A 131 -18.97 -11.01 2.64
C ARG A 131 -20.38 -10.40 2.63
N LYS A 132 -20.69 -9.53 1.68
CA LYS A 132 -21.98 -8.80 1.66
C LYS A 132 -23.07 -9.48 0.84
N SER A 133 -22.90 -10.72 0.41
CA SER A 133 -23.91 -11.49 -0.39
C SER A 133 -24.61 -10.64 -1.44
N ARG A 134 -23.86 -9.85 -2.18
CA ARG A 134 -24.42 -8.88 -3.13
C ARG A 134 -24.90 -9.57 -4.39
N LYS A 135 -26.12 -9.23 -4.84
CA LYS A 135 -26.65 -9.71 -6.12
C LYS A 135 -25.89 -9.11 -7.33
N PHE A 136 -25.22 -8.00 -7.14
CA PHE A 136 -24.39 -7.35 -8.17
C PHE A 136 -23.18 -6.64 -7.52
N ILE A 137 -22.11 -6.49 -8.29
CA ILE A 137 -20.93 -5.75 -7.85
C ILE A 137 -21.06 -4.30 -8.28
N PRO A 138 -20.89 -3.33 -7.36
CA PRO A 138 -20.82 -1.93 -7.71
C PRO A 138 -19.71 -1.66 -8.74
N VAL A 139 -19.99 -0.78 -9.72
CA VAL A 139 -19.04 -0.45 -10.79
C VAL A 139 -17.66 -0.07 -10.24
N GLY A 140 -17.60 0.70 -9.16
CA GLY A 140 -16.34 1.10 -8.54
C GLY A 140 -15.52 -0.06 -7.96
N LEU A 141 -16.14 -1.16 -7.52
CA LEU A 141 -15.41 -2.36 -7.08
C LEU A 141 -14.91 -3.15 -8.28
N LYS A 142 -15.71 -3.22 -9.36
CA LYS A 142 -15.28 -3.84 -10.61
C LYS A 142 -14.07 -3.12 -11.19
N MET A 143 -14.11 -1.80 -11.31
CA MET A 143 -12.98 -1.00 -11.80
C MET A 143 -11.70 -1.25 -10.98
N LYS A 144 -11.81 -1.33 -9.65
CA LYS A 144 -10.66 -1.67 -8.80
C LYS A 144 -10.08 -3.06 -9.08
N LEU A 145 -10.92 -4.05 -9.36
CA LEU A 145 -10.44 -5.39 -9.74
C LEU A 145 -9.73 -5.37 -11.09
N ASP A 146 -10.29 -4.66 -12.06
CA ASP A 146 -9.70 -4.55 -13.40
C ASP A 146 -8.33 -3.82 -13.31
N GLU A 147 -8.25 -2.72 -12.55
CA GLU A 147 -6.97 -2.04 -12.26
C GLU A 147 -5.94 -2.97 -11.61
N MET A 148 -6.36 -3.83 -10.68
CA MET A 148 -5.45 -4.80 -10.03
C MET A 148 -4.98 -5.89 -11.00
N ALA A 149 -5.81 -6.26 -11.98
CA ALA A 149 -5.43 -7.22 -13.00
C ALA A 149 -4.36 -6.66 -13.96
N GLU A 150 -4.32 -5.34 -14.12
CA GLU A 150 -3.39 -4.62 -14.99
C GLU A 150 -2.11 -4.13 -14.27
N GLN A 151 -2.09 -4.19 -12.92
CA GLN A 151 -0.95 -3.71 -12.14
C GLN A 151 0.31 -4.54 -12.40
N VAL A 152 1.38 -3.84 -12.80
CA VAL A 152 2.72 -4.42 -12.90
C VAL A 152 3.36 -4.48 -11.51
N ASP A 153 4.14 -5.53 -11.25
CA ASP A 153 4.91 -5.66 -10.02
C ASP A 153 6.08 -4.69 -10.02
N PHE A 154 6.31 -4.06 -8.86
CA PHE A 154 7.45 -3.18 -8.65
C PHE A 154 8.31 -3.77 -7.53
N GLU A 155 9.63 -3.82 -7.78
CA GLU A 155 10.65 -4.17 -6.78
C GLU A 155 11.30 -2.89 -6.23
N LEU A 156 11.74 -2.94 -4.97
CA LEU A 156 12.53 -1.89 -4.33
C LEU A 156 13.99 -1.95 -4.75
#